data_36b3d86cccf89b7558289941df998010
#
_entry.id   36b3d86cccf89b7558289941df998010
#
_cell.length_a   1.000
_cell.length_b   1.000
_cell.length_c   1.000
_cell.angle_alpha   90.00
_cell.angle_beta   90.00
_cell.angle_gamma   90.00
#
_symmetry.space_group_name_H-M   'P 1'
#
loop_
_entity.id
_entity.type
_entity.pdbx_description
1 polymer ?
#
loop_
_entity_poly.entity_id
_entity_poly.type
_entity_poly.pdbx_seq_one_letter_code
_entity_poly.pdbx_strand_id
1 'polypeptide(L)'
;PEGESFLADLKTTTDRSREGYTKTVAKFGYHMQAGLYLALWNAMYPDDQRESFKIIWQSSEAPYEVVVTELSPQDIEDGYEYALHLIKLLVQATAANHFPMLGEGKVSMLSRPAWASIREEQMMMAAPKIQDRIQDREEMIC
;
A
#
# COMPACT_ATOMS: atom_id res chain seq x y z
N PRO A 1 -21.86 -9.37 26.54
CA PRO A 1 -20.47 -9.61 26.78
C PRO A 1 -19.86 -8.27 27.18
N GLU A 2 -19.39 -8.22 28.39
CA GLU A 2 -18.68 -7.07 28.93
C GLU A 2 -17.43 -6.87 28.12
N GLY A 3 -17.37 -5.80 27.53
CA GLY A 3 -16.53 -4.96 26.77
C GLY A 3 -15.20 -5.53 26.23
N GLU A 4 -15.17 -5.99 24.98
CA GLU A 4 -13.91 -6.00 24.23
C GLU A 4 -13.34 -4.59 24.20
N SER A 5 -12.12 -4.45 24.68
CA SER A 5 -11.42 -3.19 24.80
C SER A 5 -10.67 -2.89 23.49
N PHE A 6 -11.29 -2.16 22.57
CA PHE A 6 -10.70 -1.85 21.27
C PHE A 6 -10.76 -0.37 20.91
N LEU A 7 -9.91 0.07 20.04
CA LEU A 7 -10.08 1.29 19.25
C LEU A 7 -10.65 0.95 17.87
N ALA A 8 -11.40 1.86 17.30
CA ALA A 8 -11.91 1.69 15.95
C ALA A 8 -11.69 2.95 15.10
N ASP A 9 -11.49 2.75 13.81
CA ASP A 9 -11.35 3.81 12.83
C ASP A 9 -12.21 3.52 11.58
N LEU A 10 -12.89 4.54 11.06
CA LEU A 10 -13.77 4.41 9.89
C LEU A 10 -13.00 4.76 8.62
N LYS A 11 -13.05 3.85 7.65
CA LYS A 11 -12.45 4.04 6.32
C LYS A 11 -13.49 3.83 5.23
N THR A 12 -13.46 4.68 4.22
CA THR A 12 -14.27 4.48 3.00
C THR A 12 -13.47 3.71 1.95
N THR A 13 -14.15 2.86 1.18
CA THR A 13 -13.52 2.07 0.12
C THR A 13 -14.50 1.80 -1.02
N THR A 14 -13.95 1.59 -2.23
CA THR A 14 -14.68 1.06 -3.38
C THR A 14 -14.44 -0.44 -3.57
N ASP A 15 -13.28 -0.94 -3.11
CA ASP A 15 -12.95 -2.37 -3.16
C ASP A 15 -13.44 -3.06 -1.89
N ARG A 16 -14.39 -4.00 -2.06
CA ARG A 16 -15.05 -4.76 -0.98
C ARG A 16 -14.44 -6.13 -0.76
N SER A 17 -13.38 -6.46 -1.47
CA SER A 17 -12.69 -7.73 -1.31
C SER A 17 -11.76 -7.73 -0.10
N ARG A 18 -11.59 -8.89 0.53
CA ARG A 18 -10.62 -9.05 1.62
C ARG A 18 -9.20 -8.69 1.16
N GLU A 19 -8.86 -9.02 -0.07
CA GLU A 19 -7.57 -8.68 -0.67
C GLU A 19 -7.41 -7.16 -0.83
N GLY A 20 -8.48 -6.47 -1.24
CA GLY A 20 -8.51 -5.00 -1.34
C GLY A 20 -8.28 -4.33 0.01
N TYR A 21 -8.91 -4.81 1.07
CA TYR A 21 -8.67 -4.30 2.42
C TYR A 21 -7.22 -4.49 2.85
N THR A 22 -6.65 -5.69 2.65
CA THR A 22 -5.25 -5.98 3.00
C THR A 22 -4.26 -5.10 2.25
N LYS A 23 -4.46 -4.92 0.94
CA LYS A 23 -3.64 -4.02 0.11
C LYS A 23 -3.76 -2.57 0.57
N THR A 24 -4.95 -2.15 0.97
CA THR A 24 -5.22 -0.79 1.44
C THR A 24 -4.55 -0.53 2.78
N VAL A 25 -4.60 -1.48 3.72
CA VAL A 25 -3.87 -1.41 5.00
C VAL A 25 -2.38 -1.21 4.77
N ALA A 26 -1.78 -2.03 3.90
CA ALA A 26 -0.35 -1.94 3.58
C ALA A 26 0.00 -0.64 2.84
N LYS A 27 -0.79 -0.25 1.84
CA LYS A 27 -0.54 0.94 1.01
C LYS A 27 -0.57 2.24 1.79
N PHE A 28 -1.51 2.37 2.73
CA PHE A 28 -1.70 3.60 3.50
C PHE A 28 -1.12 3.53 4.91
N GLY A 29 -0.50 2.42 5.28
CA GLY A 29 0.14 2.27 6.57
C GLY A 29 -0.83 2.27 7.76
N TYR A 30 -2.04 1.72 7.60
CA TYR A 30 -3.03 1.73 8.69
C TYR A 30 -2.59 0.91 9.89
N HIS A 31 -1.71 -0.06 9.74
CA HIS A 31 -1.06 -0.75 10.84
C HIS A 31 -0.20 0.20 11.70
N MET A 32 0.51 1.15 11.09
CA MET A 32 1.25 2.18 11.82
C MET A 32 0.32 3.11 12.61
N GLN A 33 -0.80 3.51 11.99
CA GLN A 33 -1.83 4.32 12.63
C GLN A 33 -2.38 3.59 13.86
N ALA A 34 -2.71 2.30 13.71
CA ALA A 34 -3.26 1.48 14.77
C ALA A 34 -2.29 1.34 15.96
N GLY A 35 -1.03 0.98 15.69
CA GLY A 35 0.00 0.84 16.73
C GLY A 35 0.24 2.15 17.49
N LEU A 36 0.34 3.27 16.76
CA LEU A 36 0.55 4.57 17.39
C LEU A 36 -0.66 5.02 18.21
N TYR A 37 -1.89 4.82 17.71
CA TYR A 37 -3.11 5.23 18.40
C TYR A 37 -3.33 4.42 19.68
N LEU A 38 -3.10 3.10 19.65
CA LEU A 38 -3.16 2.26 20.84
C LEU A 38 -2.12 2.68 21.88
N ALA A 39 -0.87 2.92 21.47
CA ALA A 39 0.16 3.37 22.36
C ALA A 39 -0.16 4.72 23.02
N LEU A 40 -0.66 5.68 22.26
CA LEU A 40 -1.05 6.99 22.75
C LEU A 40 -2.26 6.91 23.69
N TRP A 41 -3.28 6.12 23.31
CA TRP A 41 -4.45 5.92 24.18
C TRP A 41 -4.06 5.32 25.52
N ASN A 42 -3.29 4.23 25.49
CA ASN A 42 -2.88 3.51 26.69
C ASN A 42 -1.94 4.34 27.60
N ALA A 43 -1.16 5.25 27.01
CA ALA A 43 -0.37 6.20 27.78
C ALA A 43 -1.23 7.29 28.45
N MET A 44 -2.31 7.72 27.78
CA MET A 44 -3.22 8.76 28.30
C MET A 44 -4.24 8.20 29.30
N TYR A 45 -4.63 6.95 29.13
CA TYR A 45 -5.69 6.28 29.91
C TYR A 45 -5.21 4.95 30.49
N PRO A 46 -4.30 4.96 31.49
CA PRO A 46 -3.70 3.74 32.02
C PRO A 46 -4.71 2.78 32.68
N ASP A 47 -5.82 3.31 33.16
CA ASP A 47 -6.91 2.53 33.77
C ASP A 47 -7.96 2.04 32.75
N ASP A 48 -7.85 2.44 31.49
CA ASP A 48 -8.76 2.06 30.40
C ASP A 48 -7.96 1.66 29.14
N GLN A 49 -7.13 0.64 29.27
CA GLN A 49 -6.28 0.19 28.19
C GLN A 49 -7.04 -0.52 27.09
N ARG A 50 -6.57 -0.37 25.86
CA ARG A 50 -7.09 -1.00 24.66
C ARG A 50 -6.06 -1.97 24.08
N GLU A 51 -6.50 -3.16 23.67
CA GLU A 51 -5.60 -4.23 23.23
C GLU A 51 -5.72 -4.50 21.74
N SER A 52 -6.85 -4.11 21.11
CA SER A 52 -7.08 -4.39 19.70
C SER A 52 -7.52 -3.15 18.91
N PHE A 53 -7.35 -3.24 17.61
CA PHE A 53 -7.71 -2.17 16.67
C PHE A 53 -8.59 -2.70 15.55
N LYS A 54 -9.78 -2.13 15.40
CA LYS A 54 -10.76 -2.50 14.38
C LYS A 54 -10.86 -1.42 13.31
N ILE A 55 -10.96 -1.84 12.05
CA ILE A 55 -11.23 -0.94 10.93
C ILE A 55 -12.67 -1.20 10.46
N ILE A 56 -13.47 -0.16 10.46
CA ILE A 56 -14.83 -0.17 9.95
C ILE A 56 -14.77 0.31 8.50
N TRP A 57 -14.95 -0.60 7.56
CA TRP A 57 -14.95 -0.30 6.15
C TRP A 57 -16.37 0.04 5.69
N GLN A 58 -16.55 1.25 5.18
CA GLN A 58 -17.78 1.69 4.57
C GLN A 58 -17.62 1.73 3.05
N SER A 59 -18.42 0.92 2.34
CA SER A 59 -18.44 1.04 0.87
C SER A 59 -18.99 2.41 0.45
N SER A 60 -18.28 3.08 -0.45
CA SER A 60 -18.76 4.33 -1.05
C SER A 60 -19.74 4.11 -2.21
N GLU A 61 -19.96 2.84 -2.61
CA GLU A 61 -20.86 2.43 -3.70
C GLU A 61 -22.00 1.56 -3.15
N ALA A 62 -23.15 1.64 -3.82
CA ALA A 62 -24.32 0.80 -3.46
C ALA A 62 -23.94 -0.70 -3.46
N PRO A 63 -24.43 -1.49 -2.52
CA PRO A 63 -25.44 -1.20 -1.49
C PRO A 63 -24.92 -0.54 -0.19
N TYR A 64 -23.75 0.10 -0.20
CA TYR A 64 -23.16 0.81 0.94
C TYR A 64 -22.87 -0.09 2.15
N GLU A 65 -22.38 -1.29 1.87
CA GLU A 65 -22.06 -2.29 2.90
C GLU A 65 -21.03 -1.78 3.89
N VAL A 66 -21.19 -2.25 5.13
CA VAL A 66 -20.22 -2.03 6.21
C VAL A 66 -19.59 -3.35 6.58
N VAL A 67 -18.26 -3.39 6.60
CA VAL A 67 -17.48 -4.56 7.05
C VAL A 67 -16.55 -4.11 8.16
N VAL A 68 -16.47 -4.92 9.22
CA VAL A 68 -15.52 -4.68 10.31
C VAL A 68 -14.42 -5.72 10.24
N THR A 69 -13.18 -5.25 10.25
CA THR A 69 -12.00 -6.11 10.33
C THR A 69 -11.17 -5.74 11.54
N GLU A 70 -10.43 -6.68 12.08
CA GLU A 70 -9.49 -6.46 13.16
C GLU A 70 -8.08 -6.70 12.64
N LEU A 71 -7.14 -5.83 13.02
CA LEU A 71 -5.72 -6.01 12.70
C LEU A 71 -5.12 -7.07 13.63
N SER A 72 -4.18 -7.86 13.08
CA SER A 72 -3.47 -8.83 13.89
C SER A 72 -2.59 -8.11 14.94
N PRO A 73 -2.39 -8.70 16.13
CA PRO A 73 -1.48 -8.13 17.12
C PRO A 73 -0.08 -7.88 16.56
N GLN A 74 0.42 -8.78 15.69
CA GLN A 74 1.72 -8.64 15.05
C GLN A 74 1.77 -7.41 14.13
N ASP A 75 0.74 -7.18 13.28
CA ASP A 75 0.70 -6.00 12.42
C ASP A 75 0.66 -4.69 13.23
N ILE A 76 0.00 -4.71 14.39
CA ILE A 76 -0.07 -3.56 15.30
C ILE A 76 1.32 -3.28 15.90
N GLU A 77 2.03 -4.31 16.36
CA GLU A 77 3.38 -4.20 16.92
C GLU A 77 4.38 -3.71 15.88
N ASP A 78 4.42 -4.36 14.71
CA ASP A 78 5.28 -3.98 13.59
C ASP A 78 5.00 -2.53 13.15
N GLY A 79 3.73 -2.16 13.10
CA GLY A 79 3.29 -0.80 12.78
C GLY A 79 3.78 0.23 13.79
N TYR A 80 3.70 -0.07 15.07
CA TYR A 80 4.20 0.80 16.14
C TYR A 80 5.70 0.98 16.06
N GLU A 81 6.46 -0.10 15.92
CA GLU A 81 7.92 -0.04 15.80
C GLU A 81 8.35 0.78 14.59
N TYR A 82 7.67 0.58 13.46
CA TYR A 82 7.96 1.35 12.25
C TYR A 82 7.61 2.83 12.42
N ALA A 83 6.49 3.17 13.04
CA ALA A 83 6.13 4.55 13.36
C ALA A 83 7.18 5.22 14.25
N LEU A 84 7.67 4.53 15.30
CA LEU A 84 8.73 5.04 16.16
C LEU A 84 10.04 5.26 15.39
N HIS A 85 10.38 4.37 14.46
CA HIS A 85 11.56 4.54 13.60
C HIS A 85 11.45 5.81 12.77
N LEU A 86 10.31 6.03 12.12
CA LEU A 86 10.07 7.25 11.34
C LEU A 86 10.12 8.53 12.18
N ILE A 87 9.56 8.49 13.39
CA ILE A 87 9.64 9.62 14.33
C ILE A 87 11.09 9.94 14.71
N LYS A 88 11.92 8.92 14.97
CA LYS A 88 13.34 9.10 15.24
C LYS A 88 14.08 9.75 14.08
N LEU A 89 13.80 9.31 12.84
CA LEU A 89 14.38 9.92 11.64
C LEU A 89 13.94 11.39 11.49
N LEU A 90 12.67 11.67 11.74
CA LEU A 90 12.15 13.03 11.69
C LEU A 90 12.83 13.95 12.72
N VAL A 91 12.99 13.47 13.95
CA VAL A 91 13.70 14.20 15.02
C VAL A 91 15.15 14.49 14.62
N GLN A 92 15.86 13.50 14.08
CA GLN A 92 17.23 13.66 13.60
C GLN A 92 17.33 14.67 12.45
N ALA A 93 16.46 14.57 11.46
CA ALA A 93 16.41 15.49 10.33
C ALA A 93 16.13 16.94 10.79
N THR A 94 15.20 17.08 11.75
CA THR A 94 14.86 18.38 12.32
C THR A 94 16.03 18.97 13.10
N ALA A 95 16.71 18.18 13.94
CA ALA A 95 17.86 18.62 14.70
C ALA A 95 19.05 19.02 13.80
N ALA A 96 19.25 18.29 12.70
CA ALA A 96 20.27 18.61 11.70
C ALA A 96 19.86 19.75 10.75
N ASN A 97 18.61 20.20 10.80
CA ASN A 97 18.01 21.11 9.81
C ASN A 97 18.25 20.65 8.36
N HIS A 98 18.19 19.33 8.17
CA HIS A 98 18.44 18.68 6.88
C HIS A 98 17.41 17.58 6.63
N PHE A 99 16.63 17.74 5.58
CA PHE A 99 15.64 16.76 5.13
C PHE A 99 16.12 16.15 3.83
N PRO A 100 16.60 14.89 3.83
CA PRO A 100 17.10 14.23 2.64
C PRO A 100 16.06 14.23 1.53
N MET A 101 16.44 14.69 0.35
CA MET A 101 15.59 14.64 -0.84
C MET A 101 15.84 13.34 -1.60
N LEU A 102 14.84 12.87 -2.32
CA LEU A 102 14.96 11.69 -3.16
C LEU A 102 16.08 11.93 -4.20
N GLY A 103 17.16 11.11 -4.12
CA GLY A 103 18.28 11.22 -5.01
C GLY A 103 19.33 12.29 -4.67
N GLU A 104 19.07 13.24 -3.76
CA GLU A 104 20.04 14.27 -3.31
C GLU A 104 20.91 14.87 -4.43
N GLY A 105 20.33 15.13 -5.59
CA GLY A 105 21.06 15.63 -6.77
C GLY A 105 21.86 14.58 -7.52
N LYS A 106 21.81 13.30 -7.13
CA LYS A 106 22.46 12.20 -7.84
C LYS A 106 21.56 11.69 -8.97
N VAL A 107 22.16 11.47 -10.13
CA VAL A 107 21.49 10.78 -11.25
C VAL A 107 21.43 9.30 -10.93
N SER A 108 20.22 8.73 -10.82
CA SER A 108 20.02 7.29 -10.67
C SER A 108 19.62 6.67 -12.00
N MET A 109 20.15 5.48 -12.29
CA MET A 109 19.74 4.72 -13.47
C MET A 109 18.39 4.09 -13.23
N LEU A 110 17.45 4.31 -14.15
CA LEU A 110 16.12 3.74 -14.13
C LEU A 110 16.06 2.58 -15.13
N SER A 111 15.71 1.40 -14.65
CA SER A 111 15.47 0.24 -15.49
C SER A 111 13.95 -0.04 -15.56
N ARG A 112 13.51 -0.49 -16.71
CA ARG A 112 12.12 -0.93 -16.89
C ARG A 112 11.86 -2.17 -16.04
N PRO A 113 10.65 -2.33 -15.50
CA PRO A 113 10.26 -3.56 -14.80
C PRO A 113 10.38 -4.78 -15.72
N ALA A 114 10.76 -5.93 -15.19
CA ALA A 114 10.94 -7.16 -15.97
C ALA A 114 9.73 -7.55 -16.83
N TRP A 115 8.51 -7.33 -16.32
CA TRP A 115 7.27 -7.61 -17.06
C TRP A 115 7.13 -6.78 -18.34
N ALA A 116 7.69 -5.57 -18.37
CA ALA A 116 7.62 -4.71 -19.56
C ALA A 116 8.49 -5.25 -20.68
N SER A 117 9.69 -5.77 -20.37
CA SER A 117 10.56 -6.41 -21.36
C SER A 117 9.96 -7.69 -21.92
N ILE A 118 9.37 -8.53 -21.06
CA ILE A 118 8.67 -9.77 -21.46
C ILE A 118 7.50 -9.45 -22.41
N ARG A 119 6.73 -8.43 -22.09
CA ARG A 119 5.60 -8.01 -22.95
C ARG A 119 6.06 -7.53 -24.33
N GLU A 120 7.14 -6.76 -24.39
CA GLU A 120 7.70 -6.29 -25.66
C GLU A 120 8.22 -7.45 -26.52
N GLU A 121 8.94 -8.40 -25.91
CA GLU A 121 9.41 -9.61 -26.61
C GLU A 121 8.24 -10.43 -27.17
N GLN A 122 7.17 -10.62 -26.39
CA GLN A 122 5.96 -11.30 -26.83
C GLN A 122 5.29 -10.56 -28.00
N MET A 123 5.23 -9.23 -27.95
CA MET A 123 4.66 -8.44 -29.04
C MET A 123 5.53 -8.49 -30.31
N MET A 124 6.87 -8.48 -30.18
CA MET A 124 7.77 -8.64 -31.32
C MET A 124 7.69 -10.03 -31.96
N MET A 125 7.50 -11.09 -31.14
CA MET A 125 7.31 -12.45 -31.64
C MET A 125 5.93 -12.64 -32.30
N ALA A 126 4.90 -11.94 -31.80
CA ALA A 126 3.53 -12.02 -32.33
C ALA A 126 3.28 -11.12 -33.55
N ALA A 127 4.11 -10.11 -33.78
CA ALA A 127 3.99 -9.24 -34.94
C ALA A 127 4.25 -10.05 -36.23
N PRO A 128 3.30 -10.11 -37.20
CA PRO A 128 3.58 -10.73 -38.45
C PRO A 128 4.74 -10.00 -39.13
N LYS A 129 5.73 -10.75 -39.56
CA LYS A 129 6.87 -10.17 -40.26
C LYS A 129 6.35 -9.35 -41.43
N ILE A 130 6.52 -8.05 -41.37
CA ILE A 130 6.07 -7.10 -42.40
C ILE A 130 6.66 -7.47 -43.75
N GLN A 131 7.84 -8.09 -43.76
CA GLN A 131 8.50 -8.59 -44.97
C GLN A 131 7.69 -9.68 -45.70
N ASP A 132 7.03 -10.58 -44.98
CA ASP A 132 6.21 -11.65 -45.62
C ASP A 132 5.00 -11.05 -46.35
N ARG A 133 4.44 -9.95 -45.82
CA ARG A 133 3.31 -9.24 -46.48
C ARG A 133 3.71 -8.41 -47.71
N ILE A 134 4.95 -8.01 -47.84
CA ILE A 134 5.46 -7.26 -48.99
C ILE A 134 5.70 -8.24 -50.13
N GLN A 135 6.25 -9.41 -49.81
CA GLN A 135 6.52 -10.46 -50.78
C GLN A 135 5.24 -11.05 -51.41
N ASP A 136 4.21 -11.31 -50.60
CA ASP A 136 2.89 -11.75 -51.04
C ASP A 136 2.18 -10.72 -51.94
N ARG A 137 2.47 -9.45 -51.83
CA ARG A 137 1.93 -8.39 -52.70
C ARG A 137 2.67 -8.27 -54.02
N GLU A 138 3.96 -8.51 -54.05
CA GLU A 138 4.75 -8.48 -55.29
C GLU A 138 4.45 -9.69 -56.18
N GLU A 139 4.18 -10.86 -55.60
CA GLU A 139 3.76 -12.06 -56.34
C GLU A 139 2.33 -11.99 -56.89
N MET A 140 1.45 -11.12 -56.34
CA MET A 140 0.10 -10.93 -56.86
C MET A 140 -0.01 -9.90 -57.99
N ILE A 141 1.08 -9.21 -58.37
CA ILE A 141 1.11 -8.14 -59.39
C ILE A 141 1.83 -8.62 -60.70
N CYS A 142 2.43 -9.80 -60.69
CA CYS A 142 2.95 -10.48 -61.87
C CYS A 142 1.95 -11.52 -62.36
#